data_1ff98779d6d9c722d6b331dfd818c958
#
_entry.id   1ff98779d6d9c722d6b331dfd818c958
#
_cell.length_a   1.000
_cell.length_b   1.000
_cell.length_c   1.000
_cell.angle_alpha   90.00
_cell.angle_beta   90.00
_cell.angle_gamma   90.00
#
_symmetry.space_group_name_H-M   'P 1'
#
loop_
_entity.id
_entity.type
_entity.pdbx_description
1 polymer ?
#
loop_
_entity_poly.entity_id
_entity_poly.type
_entity_poly.pdbx_seq_one_letter_code
_entity_poly.pdbx_strand_id
1 'polypeptide(L)'
;MGATHTIWEDLLDDTSFGLFALHCQSEDHCLAYALNAACGLSLSRTPKDLELGNCACFPVFQWKDEAHFQEWTLFRNTGLSLVAGASGGLFPDQPSEVRHYLVPERREVDYFLKVEGDEDPPGLLDRLLSIPRLVTAYRLDASGLKSKHNLIY
;
A
#
# COMPACT_ATOMS: atom_id res chain seq x y z
N MET A 1 -29.83 19.61 -3.53
CA MET A 1 -29.52 18.75 -2.40
C MET A 1 -28.91 17.46 -2.88
N GLY A 2 -27.60 17.33 -2.71
CA GLY A 2 -26.82 16.25 -3.28
C GLY A 2 -26.96 14.89 -2.60
N ALA A 3 -28.17 14.32 -2.58
CA ALA A 3 -28.41 13.01 -1.96
C ALA A 3 -27.74 11.87 -2.71
N THR A 4 -27.39 12.04 -3.98
CA THR A 4 -26.71 11.01 -4.79
C THR A 4 -25.21 10.92 -4.53
N HIS A 5 -24.62 11.92 -3.89
CA HIS A 5 -23.20 11.98 -3.59
C HIS A 5 -22.82 11.19 -2.35
N THR A 6 -23.75 11.06 -1.39
CA THR A 6 -23.51 10.47 -0.07
C THR A 6 -23.47 8.95 -0.04
N ILE A 7 -24.12 8.26 -0.97
CA ILE A 7 -24.22 6.78 -0.94
C ILE A 7 -22.86 6.12 -1.23
N TRP A 8 -22.09 6.65 -2.17
CA TRP A 8 -20.76 6.12 -2.49
C TRP A 8 -19.70 6.50 -1.47
N GLU A 9 -19.81 7.69 -0.89
CA GLU A 9 -18.94 8.11 0.20
C GLU A 9 -19.21 7.30 1.46
N ASP A 10 -20.48 7.07 1.78
CA ASP A 10 -20.88 6.24 2.92
C ASP A 10 -20.45 4.77 2.76
N LEU A 11 -20.50 4.23 1.55
CA LEU A 11 -20.00 2.89 1.25
C LEU A 11 -18.48 2.79 1.36
N LEU A 12 -17.78 3.86 1.07
CA LEU A 12 -16.33 3.93 1.24
C LEU A 12 -15.95 4.18 2.71
N ASP A 13 -16.80 4.84 3.47
CA ASP A 13 -16.61 5.06 4.90
C ASP A 13 -16.90 3.81 5.73
N ASP A 14 -17.79 2.93 5.26
CA ASP A 14 -18.07 1.66 5.93
C ASP A 14 -16.91 0.66 5.84
N THR A 15 -15.96 0.87 4.92
CA THR A 15 -14.73 0.08 4.89
C THR A 15 -13.69 0.72 5.80
N SER A 16 -13.87 0.53 7.10
CA SER A 16 -12.86 0.95 8.07
C SER A 16 -11.72 -0.05 8.10
N PHE A 17 -10.51 0.43 7.90
CA PHE A 17 -9.30 -0.36 8.05
C PHE A 17 -8.22 0.47 8.73
N GLY A 18 -7.34 -0.19 9.46
CA GLY A 18 -6.15 0.45 9.99
C GLY A 18 -5.12 0.62 8.87
N LEU A 19 -4.52 1.79 8.77
CA LEU A 19 -3.49 2.08 7.78
C LEU A 19 -2.25 2.61 8.48
N PHE A 20 -1.11 1.99 8.19
CA PHE A 20 0.18 2.38 8.73
C PHE A 20 1.12 2.79 7.61
N ALA A 21 1.76 3.95 7.78
CA ALA A 21 2.80 4.42 6.89
C ALA A 21 4.15 3.89 7.36
N LEU A 22 4.90 3.30 6.44
CA LEU A 22 6.22 2.73 6.73
C LEU A 22 7.28 3.44 5.89
N HIS A 23 8.30 3.95 6.55
CA HIS A 23 9.47 4.54 5.90
C HIS A 23 10.61 3.53 5.96
N CYS A 24 10.94 2.95 4.82
CA CYS A 24 11.92 1.88 4.73
C CYS A 24 12.56 1.89 3.34
N GLN A 25 13.88 1.81 3.27
CA GLN A 25 14.60 1.78 2.01
C GLN A 25 14.91 0.37 1.51
N SER A 26 14.53 -0.65 2.27
CA SER A 26 14.69 -2.04 1.87
C SER A 26 13.69 -2.42 0.77
N GLU A 27 14.02 -3.47 0.03
CA GLU A 27 13.12 -4.02 -0.96
C GLU A 27 11.87 -4.64 -0.30
N ASP A 28 10.80 -4.76 -1.08
CA ASP A 28 9.49 -5.21 -0.61
C ASP A 28 9.53 -6.59 0.06
N HIS A 29 10.20 -7.57 -0.54
CA HIS A 29 10.31 -8.92 0.02
C HIS A 29 11.12 -8.94 1.32
N CYS A 30 12.12 -8.10 1.44
CA CYS A 30 12.90 -7.96 2.67
C CYS A 30 12.06 -7.36 3.80
N LEU A 31 11.26 -6.35 3.48
CA LEU A 31 10.34 -5.74 4.43
C LEU A 31 9.25 -6.72 4.85
N ALA A 32 8.65 -7.45 3.90
CA ALA A 32 7.63 -8.45 4.20
C ALA A 32 8.18 -9.54 5.14
N TYR A 33 9.40 -10.01 4.90
CA TYR A 33 10.06 -10.97 5.79
C TYR A 33 10.26 -10.40 7.19
N ALA A 34 10.73 -9.17 7.29
CA ALA A 34 10.95 -8.50 8.58
C ALA A 34 9.64 -8.30 9.36
N LEU A 35 8.56 -7.92 8.67
CA LEU A 35 7.22 -7.80 9.25
C LEU A 35 6.71 -9.16 9.76
N ASN A 36 6.88 -10.20 8.97
CA ASN A 36 6.47 -11.54 9.36
C ASN A 36 7.19 -12.01 10.63
N ALA A 37 8.48 -11.76 10.71
CA ALA A 37 9.28 -12.14 11.87
C ALA A 37 8.94 -11.32 13.13
N ALA A 38 8.78 -10.01 12.98
CA ALA A 38 8.55 -9.10 14.12
C ALA A 38 7.11 -9.11 14.64
N CYS A 39 6.14 -9.23 13.73
CA CYS A 39 4.72 -9.12 14.06
C CYS A 39 3.97 -10.46 14.03
N GLY A 40 4.66 -11.55 13.72
CA GLY A 40 4.01 -12.88 13.65
C GLY A 40 3.04 -13.00 12.49
N LEU A 41 3.34 -12.39 11.35
CA LEU A 41 2.51 -12.43 10.16
C LEU A 41 2.99 -13.51 9.18
N SER A 42 2.18 -13.75 8.14
CA SER A 42 2.51 -14.67 7.06
C SER A 42 2.24 -14.04 5.70
N LEU A 43 2.63 -12.79 5.54
CA LEU A 43 2.52 -12.06 4.29
C LEU A 43 3.24 -12.79 3.16
N SER A 44 2.57 -12.96 2.03
CA SER A 44 3.14 -13.55 0.81
C SER A 44 2.79 -12.71 -0.41
N ARG A 45 3.70 -12.70 -1.40
CA ARG A 45 3.48 -11.97 -2.64
C ARG A 45 2.24 -12.49 -3.36
N THR A 46 1.37 -11.59 -3.79
CA THR A 46 0.20 -11.97 -4.60
C THR A 46 0.65 -12.38 -6.01
N PRO A 47 -0.08 -13.29 -6.68
CA PRO A 47 0.27 -13.72 -8.04
C PRO A 47 0.24 -12.58 -9.06
N LYS A 48 -0.59 -11.58 -8.81
CA LYS A 48 -0.72 -10.39 -9.67
C LYS A 48 -0.46 -9.14 -8.86
N ASP A 49 0.28 -8.21 -9.46
CA ASP A 49 0.46 -6.89 -8.89
C ASP A 49 -0.84 -6.08 -9.01
N LEU A 50 -0.98 -5.09 -8.15
CA LEU A 50 -2.08 -4.14 -8.24
C LEU A 50 -1.84 -3.21 -9.43
N GLU A 51 -2.75 -3.22 -10.39
CA GLU A 51 -2.71 -2.36 -11.55
C GLU A 51 -3.69 -1.20 -11.40
N LEU A 52 -3.21 0.01 -11.63
CA LEU A 52 -4.05 1.19 -11.74
C LEU A 52 -4.30 1.51 -13.22
N GLY A 53 -5.30 2.35 -13.50
CA GLY A 53 -5.72 2.68 -14.84
C GLY A 53 -4.66 3.33 -15.75
N ASN A 54 -3.52 3.75 -15.18
CA ASN A 54 -2.37 4.30 -15.90
C ASN A 54 -1.31 3.25 -16.26
N CYS A 55 -1.65 1.97 -16.19
CA CYS A 55 -0.77 0.82 -16.41
C CYS A 55 0.39 0.72 -15.41
N ALA A 56 0.35 1.44 -14.31
CA ALA A 56 1.31 1.29 -13.24
C ALA A 56 1.02 0.02 -12.44
N CYS A 57 2.06 -0.74 -12.15
CA CYS A 57 1.97 -1.96 -11.36
C CYS A 57 2.63 -1.76 -10.00
N PHE A 58 1.93 -2.16 -8.95
CA PHE A 58 2.40 -2.04 -7.58
C PHE A 58 2.47 -3.43 -6.95
N PRO A 59 3.64 -3.84 -6.43
CA PRO A 59 3.77 -5.10 -5.71
C PRO A 59 2.90 -5.11 -4.45
N VAL A 60 2.23 -6.23 -4.20
CA VAL A 60 1.33 -6.41 -3.07
C VAL A 60 1.64 -7.73 -2.37
N PHE A 61 1.69 -7.69 -1.05
CA PHE A 61 1.79 -8.87 -0.18
C PHE A 61 0.53 -8.94 0.66
N GLN A 62 -0.05 -10.13 0.77
CA GLN A 62 -1.30 -10.34 1.51
C GLN A 62 -1.21 -11.54 2.42
N TRP A 63 -1.99 -11.49 3.48
CA TRP A 63 -2.24 -12.61 4.38
C TRP A 63 -3.62 -12.48 5.01
N LYS A 64 -4.37 -13.57 4.95
CA LYS A 64 -5.64 -13.68 5.67
C LYS A 64 -5.43 -14.47 6.95
N ASP A 65 -5.56 -13.80 8.08
CA ASP A 65 -5.52 -14.42 9.39
C ASP A 65 -6.94 -14.86 9.79
N GLU A 66 -7.26 -16.10 9.47
CA GLU A 66 -8.59 -16.65 9.76
C GLU A 66 -8.84 -16.81 11.26
N ALA A 67 -7.79 -17.04 12.05
CA ALA A 67 -7.90 -17.19 13.49
C ALA A 67 -8.35 -15.90 14.20
N HIS A 68 -7.93 -14.76 13.69
CA HIS A 68 -8.25 -13.45 14.26
C HIS A 68 -9.21 -12.62 13.40
N PHE A 69 -9.72 -13.19 12.31
CA PHE A 69 -10.61 -12.52 11.37
C PHE A 69 -10.02 -11.20 10.85
N GLN A 70 -8.73 -11.23 10.52
CA GLN A 70 -8.00 -10.07 10.01
C GLN A 70 -7.44 -10.35 8.62
N GLU A 71 -7.36 -9.32 7.81
CA GLU A 71 -6.70 -9.36 6.52
C GLU A 71 -5.60 -8.28 6.49
N TRP A 72 -4.40 -8.72 6.17
CA TRP A 72 -3.21 -7.87 6.13
C TRP A 72 -2.77 -7.68 4.70
N THR A 73 -2.48 -6.44 4.33
CA THR A 73 -1.99 -6.10 2.99
C THR A 73 -0.83 -5.12 3.10
N LEU A 74 0.29 -5.46 2.48
CA LEU A 74 1.44 -4.58 2.35
C LEU A 74 1.53 -4.08 0.92
N PHE A 75 1.49 -2.76 0.74
CA PHE A 75 1.61 -2.09 -0.55
C PHE A 75 2.93 -1.34 -0.63
N ARG A 76 3.59 -1.43 -1.76
CA ARG A 76 4.65 -0.49 -2.09
C ARG A 76 4.02 0.77 -2.67
N ASN A 77 4.41 1.95 -2.18
CA ASN A 77 3.83 3.21 -2.64
C ASN A 77 4.31 3.62 -4.04
N THR A 78 5.44 3.10 -4.49
CA THR A 78 5.97 3.38 -5.82
C THR A 78 5.74 2.21 -6.76
N GLY A 79 5.26 2.51 -7.95
CA GLY A 79 5.10 1.55 -9.04
C GLY A 79 5.72 2.10 -10.31
N LEU A 80 6.05 1.22 -11.24
CA LEU A 80 6.64 1.58 -12.52
C LEU A 80 5.70 1.19 -13.65
N SER A 81 5.62 2.05 -14.66
CA SER A 81 5.03 1.72 -15.94
C SER A 81 6.05 1.92 -17.04
N LEU A 82 5.98 1.08 -18.07
CA LEU A 82 6.78 1.23 -19.27
C LEU A 82 5.97 2.04 -20.29
N VAL A 83 6.49 3.20 -20.67
CA VAL A 83 5.90 4.01 -21.74
C VAL A 83 6.76 3.82 -22.97
N ALA A 84 6.12 3.51 -24.11
CA ALA A 84 6.79 3.46 -25.40
C ALA A 84 7.52 4.78 -25.65
N GLY A 85 8.79 4.72 -26.05
CA GLY A 85 9.66 5.88 -26.17
C GLY A 85 9.04 7.02 -26.96
N ALA A 86 9.00 8.20 -26.35
CA ALA A 86 8.51 9.39 -27.02
C ALA A 86 9.44 9.74 -28.19
N SER A 87 8.84 10.01 -29.35
CA SER A 87 9.54 10.50 -30.52
C SER A 87 10.27 11.81 -30.19
N GLY A 88 11.60 11.80 -30.18
CA GLY A 88 12.39 13.00 -29.93
C GLY A 88 13.62 12.82 -29.06
N GLY A 89 13.86 11.64 -28.50
CA GLY A 89 15.09 11.33 -27.78
C GLY A 89 16.19 10.78 -28.69
N LEU A 90 17.42 10.78 -28.19
CA LEU A 90 18.57 10.16 -28.87
C LEU A 90 18.38 8.66 -29.13
N PHE A 91 17.46 8.02 -28.40
CA PHE A 91 17.13 6.61 -28.53
C PHE A 91 15.61 6.44 -28.54
N PRO A 92 14.94 6.71 -29.67
CA PRO A 92 13.47 6.73 -29.73
C PRO A 92 12.80 5.37 -29.50
N ASP A 93 13.58 4.26 -29.58
CA ASP A 93 13.06 2.91 -29.45
C ASP A 93 13.22 2.32 -28.03
N GLN A 94 13.78 3.08 -27.08
CA GLN A 94 13.91 2.61 -25.70
C GLN A 94 12.69 2.99 -24.88
N PRO A 95 12.02 2.00 -24.23
CA PRO A 95 10.93 2.31 -23.30
C PRO A 95 11.48 3.11 -22.11
N SER A 96 10.82 4.20 -21.77
CA SER A 96 11.12 4.96 -20.57
C SER A 96 10.29 4.45 -19.40
N GLU A 97 10.94 4.27 -18.26
CA GLU A 97 10.24 3.96 -17.02
C GLU A 97 9.68 5.22 -16.42
N VAL A 98 8.37 5.20 -16.12
CA VAL A 98 7.69 6.29 -15.41
C VAL A 98 7.30 5.81 -14.03
N ARG A 99 7.70 6.58 -13.01
CA ARG A 99 7.36 6.28 -11.62
C ARG A 99 6.00 6.83 -11.28
N HIS A 100 5.18 5.99 -10.68
CA HIS A 100 3.86 6.34 -10.17
C HIS A 100 3.79 6.10 -8.67
N TYR A 101 2.86 6.79 -8.01
CA TYR A 101 2.61 6.62 -6.59
C TYR A 101 1.21 6.08 -6.36
N LEU A 102 1.09 5.11 -5.47
CA LEU A 102 -0.20 4.53 -5.07
C LEU A 102 -1.04 5.58 -4.34
N VAL A 103 -0.39 6.34 -3.45
CA VAL A 103 -0.98 7.47 -2.73
C VAL A 103 -0.15 8.72 -3.04
N PRO A 104 -0.50 9.47 -4.11
CA PRO A 104 0.30 10.61 -4.56
C PRO A 104 0.41 11.75 -3.54
N GLU A 105 -0.58 11.92 -2.67
CA GLU A 105 -0.58 12.91 -1.60
C GLU A 105 0.39 12.58 -0.46
N ARG A 106 0.94 11.36 -0.46
CA ARG A 106 1.91 10.87 0.52
C ARG A 106 3.12 10.23 -0.14
N ARG A 107 3.79 10.99 -1.00
CA ARG A 107 4.96 10.50 -1.76
C ARG A 107 6.15 10.13 -0.88
N GLU A 108 6.23 10.73 0.30
CA GLU A 108 7.30 10.48 1.27
C GLU A 108 7.21 9.09 1.91
N VAL A 109 6.06 8.44 1.84
CA VAL A 109 5.84 7.11 2.41
C VAL A 109 6.31 6.06 1.42
N ASP A 110 7.14 5.12 1.88
CA ASP A 110 7.68 4.05 1.05
C ASP A 110 6.71 2.88 0.90
N TYR A 111 6.04 2.51 2.00
CA TYR A 111 5.11 1.39 2.05
C TYR A 111 3.90 1.71 2.90
N PHE A 112 2.78 1.06 2.58
CA PHE A 112 1.57 1.11 3.40
C PHE A 112 1.22 -0.28 3.87
N LEU A 113 0.95 -0.42 5.16
CA LEU A 113 0.42 -1.64 5.75
C LEU A 113 -1.04 -1.42 6.11
N LYS A 114 -1.92 -2.17 5.45
CA LYS A 114 -3.36 -2.12 5.69
C LYS A 114 -3.78 -3.32 6.54
N VAL A 115 -4.55 -3.07 7.58
CA VAL A 115 -5.11 -4.10 8.45
C VAL A 115 -6.63 -3.96 8.44
N GLU A 116 -7.31 -4.95 7.89
CA GLU A 116 -8.76 -5.05 7.93
C GLU A 116 -9.17 -6.00 9.05
N GLY A 117 -10.15 -5.59 9.84
CA GLY A 117 -10.64 -6.35 10.98
C GLY A 117 -11.33 -5.41 11.96
N ASP A 118 -11.91 -5.98 13.02
CA ASP A 118 -12.68 -5.20 13.98
C ASP A 118 -11.80 -4.24 14.79
N GLU A 119 -10.58 -4.64 15.09
CA GLU A 119 -9.65 -3.83 15.88
C GLU A 119 -8.21 -4.03 15.40
N ASP A 120 -7.41 -2.96 15.51
CA ASP A 120 -5.98 -3.08 15.28
C ASP A 120 -5.35 -3.94 16.40
N PRO A 121 -4.39 -4.80 16.07
CA PRO A 121 -3.69 -5.57 17.10
C PRO A 121 -3.01 -4.67 18.13
N PRO A 122 -3.17 -4.94 19.42
CA PRO A 122 -2.52 -4.14 20.45
C PRO A 122 -1.00 -4.21 20.34
N GLY A 123 -0.35 -3.06 20.45
CA GLY A 123 1.12 -2.98 20.40
C GLY A 123 1.71 -3.16 19.00
N LEU A 124 0.91 -3.12 17.94
CA LEU A 124 1.41 -3.26 16.56
C LEU A 124 2.43 -2.18 16.22
N LEU A 125 2.14 -0.93 16.56
CA LEU A 125 3.05 0.18 16.24
C LEU A 125 4.41 0.01 16.96
N ASP A 126 4.41 -0.42 18.19
CA ASP A 126 5.65 -0.69 18.94
C ASP A 126 6.47 -1.81 18.29
N ARG A 127 5.81 -2.85 17.80
CA ARG A 127 6.48 -3.93 17.07
C ARG A 127 7.07 -3.44 15.75
N LEU A 128 6.33 -2.60 15.02
CA LEU A 128 6.81 -2.00 13.78
C LEU A 128 8.05 -1.15 14.05
N LEU A 129 8.01 -0.31 15.07
CA LEU A 129 9.13 0.56 15.44
C LEU A 129 10.34 -0.22 15.94
N SER A 130 10.17 -1.47 16.37
CA SER A 130 11.28 -2.34 16.78
C SER A 130 12.06 -2.94 15.61
N ILE A 131 11.56 -2.85 14.39
CA ILE A 131 12.21 -3.40 13.21
C ILE A 131 13.39 -2.51 12.79
N PRO A 132 14.65 -3.04 12.79
CA PRO A 132 15.82 -2.20 12.47
C PRO A 132 15.80 -1.62 11.05
N ARG A 133 15.15 -2.29 10.11
CA ARG A 133 15.05 -1.85 8.70
C ARG A 133 14.13 -0.65 8.52
N LEU A 134 13.15 -0.45 9.41
CA LEU A 134 12.25 0.69 9.36
C LEU A 134 12.93 1.93 9.94
N VAL A 135 12.91 3.01 9.19
CA VAL A 135 13.34 4.32 9.68
C VAL A 135 12.31 4.84 10.66
N THR A 136 11.03 4.76 10.28
CA THR A 136 9.91 5.11 11.15
C THR A 136 8.62 4.46 10.64
N ALA A 137 7.63 4.39 11.51
CA ALA A 137 6.27 3.95 11.19
C ALA A 137 5.28 4.74 12.02
N TYR A 138 4.13 5.02 11.45
CA TYR A 138 3.06 5.72 12.16
C TYR A 138 1.71 5.37 11.55
N ARG A 139 0.66 5.52 12.35
CA ARG A 139 -0.71 5.31 11.88
C ARG A 139 -1.19 6.49 11.08
N LEU A 140 -1.83 6.22 9.94
CA LEU A 140 -2.49 7.23 9.11
C LEU A 140 -4.00 7.11 9.24
N ASP A 141 -4.67 8.26 9.16
CA ASP A 141 -6.12 8.29 9.00
C ASP A 141 -6.46 8.14 7.51
N ALA A 142 -6.95 6.95 7.14
CA ALA A 142 -7.30 6.65 5.76
C ALA A 142 -8.45 7.52 5.25
N SER A 143 -9.34 7.97 6.12
CA SER A 143 -10.48 8.81 5.73
C SER A 143 -10.04 10.17 5.17
N GLY A 144 -8.86 10.66 5.56
CA GLY A 144 -8.29 11.89 5.05
C GLY A 144 -7.55 11.77 3.73
N LEU A 145 -7.40 10.56 3.18
CA LEU A 145 -6.67 10.33 1.94
C LEU A 145 -7.58 10.46 0.73
N LYS A 146 -7.17 11.27 -0.24
CA LYS A 146 -7.89 11.40 -1.52
C LYS A 146 -7.82 10.11 -2.35
N SER A 147 -6.73 9.37 -2.23
CA SER A 147 -6.48 8.13 -2.96
C SER A 147 -6.84 6.88 -2.17
N LYS A 148 -7.71 6.99 -1.16
CA LYS A 148 -8.17 5.86 -0.35
C LYS A 148 -8.67 4.70 -1.22
N HIS A 149 -9.36 5.01 -2.32
CA HIS A 149 -9.91 4.00 -3.23
C HIS A 149 -8.84 3.12 -3.88
N ASN A 150 -7.59 3.58 -4.01
CA ASN A 150 -6.49 2.78 -4.53
C ASN A 150 -6.08 1.66 -3.56
N LEU A 151 -6.43 1.78 -2.29
CA LEU A 151 -6.13 0.80 -1.26
C LEU A 151 -7.25 -0.22 -1.06
N ILE A 152 -8.35 -0.07 -1.80
CA ILE A 152 -9.53 -0.93 -1.76
C ILE A 152 -9.70 -1.53 -3.16
N TYR A 153 -9.66 -2.88 -3.27
CA TYR A 153 -9.79 -3.56 -4.57
C TYR A 153 -10.34 -4.98 -4.41
#